data_4ee218f64989b81f3ec981a9df93ef29
#
_entry.id   4ee218f64989b81f3ec981a9df93ef29
#
_cell.length_a   1.000
_cell.length_b   1.000
_cell.length_c   1.000
_cell.angle_alpha   90.00
_cell.angle_beta   90.00
_cell.angle_gamma   90.00
#
_symmetry.space_group_name_H-M   'P 1'
#
loop_
_entity.id
_entity.type
_entity.pdbx_description
1 polymer ?
#
loop_
_entity_poly.entity_id
_entity_poly.type
_entity_poly.pdbx_seq_one_letter_code
_entity_poly.pdbx_strand_id
1 'polypeptide(L)'
;NSFSMAKSIVSLAIGCAIDDGFIRDVDQPVSDFFPEFKGYDGKALTLRHLLTMSAGVDFDEAYNSPFSPTTQLYYGDDLQEIAFGMKEIDEPGVNFIYQSGVTQLLGFIVEKATGEKLSDYVSRKLWTPMHAEESALWSLDRKDGMEKAYCCFNSNARDFARFGQLLLNNGQWDDRQLISPAYLAEATSPDTRLVYKDLGKPNHCYGFQYWILDYKGMKIPYMRGILGQYVFTLPEKNAVIVRLGHKRSDTYTADQHYPDDINTWLDAAMDLLQ
;
A
#
# COMPACT_ATOMS: atom_id res chain seq x y z
N ASN A 1 -3.89 0.54 15.22
CA ASN A 1 -4.17 -0.20 13.97
C ASN A 1 -3.95 0.72 12.77
N SER A 2 -3.14 0.28 11.82
CA SER A 2 -2.84 1.04 10.59
C SER A 2 -4.01 1.08 9.61
N PHE A 3 -4.90 0.09 9.68
CA PHE A 3 -5.78 -0.22 8.56
C PHE A 3 -4.97 -0.24 7.25
N SER A 4 -5.46 0.38 6.19
CA SER A 4 -4.85 0.33 4.86
C SER A 4 -3.46 0.98 4.73
N MET A 5 -2.91 1.64 5.76
CA MET A 5 -1.50 2.05 5.72
C MET A 5 -0.55 0.84 5.57
N ALA A 6 -0.98 -0.36 5.99
CA ALA A 6 -0.22 -1.60 5.79
C ALA A 6 0.10 -1.88 4.32
N LYS A 7 -0.76 -1.47 3.39
CA LYS A 7 -0.55 -1.64 1.95
C LYS A 7 0.78 -1.02 1.49
N SER A 8 1.09 0.16 2.00
CA SER A 8 2.37 0.82 1.70
C SER A 8 3.57 0.05 2.28
N ILE A 9 3.40 -0.59 3.46
CA ILE A 9 4.44 -1.44 4.05
C ILE A 9 4.70 -2.66 3.16
N VAL A 10 3.63 -3.27 2.62
CA VAL A 10 3.75 -4.39 1.67
C VAL A 10 4.45 -3.95 0.38
N SER A 11 4.13 -2.75 -0.13
CA SER A 11 4.86 -2.18 -1.27
C SER A 11 6.36 -2.07 -0.99
N LEU A 12 6.74 -1.55 0.18
CA LEU A 12 8.16 -1.48 0.56
C LEU A 12 8.79 -2.88 0.66
N ALA A 13 8.05 -3.89 1.14
CA ALA A 13 8.54 -5.27 1.17
C ALA A 13 8.78 -5.83 -0.24
N ILE A 14 7.92 -5.52 -1.22
CA ILE A 14 8.15 -5.86 -2.64
C ILE A 14 9.42 -5.18 -3.15
N GLY A 15 9.61 -3.89 -2.86
CA GLY A 15 10.84 -3.17 -3.24
C GLY A 15 12.09 -3.82 -2.66
N CYS A 16 12.07 -4.18 -1.38
CA CYS A 16 13.17 -4.93 -0.74
C CYS A 16 13.40 -6.31 -1.42
N ALA A 17 12.33 -7.01 -1.79
CA ALA A 17 12.45 -8.34 -2.42
C ALA A 17 13.03 -8.25 -3.86
N ILE A 18 12.79 -7.13 -4.56
CA ILE A 18 13.44 -6.84 -5.84
C ILE A 18 14.93 -6.55 -5.63
N ASP A 19 15.27 -5.70 -4.66
CA ASP A 19 16.68 -5.36 -4.37
C ASP A 19 17.47 -6.56 -3.86
N ASP A 20 16.84 -7.51 -3.16
CA ASP A 20 17.44 -8.77 -2.73
C ASP A 20 17.52 -9.83 -3.86
N GLY A 21 16.90 -9.59 -5.01
CA GLY A 21 16.89 -10.53 -6.15
C GLY A 21 15.90 -11.69 -6.02
N PHE A 22 15.00 -11.69 -5.03
CA PHE A 22 13.91 -12.66 -4.90
C PHE A 22 12.80 -12.44 -5.93
N ILE A 23 12.61 -11.20 -6.32
CA ILE A 23 11.69 -10.76 -7.39
C ILE A 23 12.55 -10.06 -8.45
N ARG A 24 12.31 -10.36 -9.74
CA ARG A 24 13.11 -9.80 -10.84
C ARG A 24 12.90 -8.29 -10.98
N ASP A 25 11.63 -7.89 -11.08
CA ASP A 25 11.19 -6.50 -11.26
C ASP A 25 9.67 -6.39 -11.05
N VAL A 26 9.13 -5.18 -11.10
CA VAL A 26 7.67 -4.94 -10.96
C VAL A 26 6.84 -5.44 -12.16
N ASP A 27 7.45 -5.70 -13.30
CA ASP A 27 6.77 -6.22 -14.48
C ASP A 27 6.80 -7.76 -14.55
N GLN A 28 7.35 -8.42 -13.52
CA GLN A 28 7.30 -9.87 -13.40
C GLN A 28 5.86 -10.36 -13.32
N PRO A 29 5.47 -11.37 -14.14
CA PRO A 29 4.13 -11.94 -14.12
C PRO A 29 3.78 -12.57 -12.77
N VAL A 30 2.56 -12.35 -12.30
CA VAL A 30 2.03 -12.98 -11.08
C VAL A 30 1.99 -14.50 -11.24
N SER A 31 1.78 -14.99 -12.46
CA SER A 31 1.79 -16.43 -12.80
C SER A 31 3.12 -17.13 -12.55
N ASP A 32 4.24 -16.40 -12.41
CA ASP A 32 5.53 -17.00 -12.03
C ASP A 32 5.49 -17.48 -10.57
N PHE A 33 4.64 -16.88 -9.72
CA PHE A 33 4.45 -17.27 -8.32
C PHE A 33 3.21 -18.15 -8.15
N PHE A 34 2.12 -17.80 -8.84
CA PHE A 34 0.79 -18.40 -8.75
C PHE A 34 0.21 -18.61 -10.16
N PRO A 35 0.36 -19.83 -10.73
CA PRO A 35 -0.01 -20.13 -12.11
C PRO A 35 -1.49 -19.93 -12.48
N GLU A 36 -2.37 -19.83 -11.49
CA GLU A 36 -3.79 -19.52 -11.66
C GLU A 36 -4.05 -18.09 -12.14
N PHE A 37 -3.18 -17.13 -11.85
CA PHE A 37 -3.29 -15.74 -12.28
C PHE A 37 -2.55 -15.50 -13.60
N LYS A 38 -3.24 -15.72 -14.71
CA LYS A 38 -2.64 -15.68 -16.06
C LYS A 38 -2.77 -14.33 -16.75
N GLY A 39 -3.68 -13.47 -16.26
CA GLY A 39 -4.08 -12.24 -16.92
C GLY A 39 -5.33 -12.43 -17.79
N TYR A 40 -5.69 -11.39 -18.49
CA TYR A 40 -6.93 -11.33 -19.27
C TYR A 40 -6.63 -11.10 -20.75
N ASP A 41 -7.32 -11.85 -21.63
CA ASP A 41 -7.23 -11.74 -23.08
C ASP A 41 -5.77 -11.70 -23.63
N GLY A 42 -4.92 -12.57 -23.09
CA GLY A 42 -3.52 -12.69 -23.50
C GLY A 42 -2.57 -11.63 -22.89
N LYS A 43 -3.08 -10.69 -22.09
CA LYS A 43 -2.26 -9.76 -21.32
C LYS A 43 -1.97 -10.30 -19.93
N ALA A 44 -0.69 -10.48 -19.61
CA ALA A 44 -0.28 -11.01 -18.33
C ALA A 44 -0.61 -10.03 -17.18
N LEU A 45 -1.10 -10.56 -16.06
CA LEU A 45 -1.17 -9.84 -14.79
C LEU A 45 0.25 -9.77 -14.21
N THR A 46 0.74 -8.57 -13.88
CA THR A 46 2.08 -8.35 -13.33
C THR A 46 2.03 -7.75 -11.92
N LEU A 47 3.15 -7.74 -11.21
CA LEU A 47 3.23 -7.08 -9.91
C LEU A 47 2.91 -5.58 -10.02
N ARG A 48 3.32 -4.92 -11.10
CA ARG A 48 2.96 -3.51 -11.36
C ARG A 48 1.46 -3.29 -11.30
N HIS A 49 0.68 -4.17 -11.93
CA HIS A 49 -0.78 -4.06 -11.93
C HIS A 49 -1.38 -4.23 -10.53
N LEU A 50 -0.81 -5.11 -9.70
CA LEU A 50 -1.21 -5.24 -8.29
C LEU A 50 -0.81 -4.00 -7.47
N LEU A 51 0.43 -3.52 -7.64
CA LEU A 51 0.96 -2.35 -6.94
C LEU A 51 0.19 -1.08 -7.26
N THR A 52 -0.20 -0.89 -8.51
CA THR A 52 -0.96 0.29 -8.98
C THR A 52 -2.47 0.14 -8.86
N MET A 53 -2.98 -0.94 -8.26
CA MET A 53 -4.42 -1.20 -8.14
C MET A 53 -5.13 -1.23 -9.52
N SER A 54 -4.50 -1.85 -10.52
CA SER A 54 -5.02 -1.96 -11.89
C SER A 54 -5.08 -3.40 -12.38
N ALA A 55 -5.38 -4.33 -11.48
CA ALA A 55 -5.33 -5.77 -11.76
C ALA A 55 -6.43 -6.27 -12.70
N GLY A 56 -7.56 -5.56 -12.84
CA GLY A 56 -8.68 -6.01 -13.67
C GLY A 56 -9.42 -7.23 -13.10
N VAL A 57 -9.49 -7.34 -11.76
CA VAL A 57 -10.15 -8.47 -11.06
C VAL A 57 -11.50 -8.09 -10.47
N ASP A 58 -12.36 -9.10 -10.25
CA ASP A 58 -13.69 -8.98 -9.65
C ASP A 58 -13.61 -8.95 -8.10
N PHE A 59 -13.17 -7.87 -7.53
CA PHE A 59 -13.12 -7.73 -6.08
C PHE A 59 -13.92 -6.51 -5.63
N ASP A 60 -14.98 -6.75 -4.85
CA ASP A 60 -15.82 -5.70 -4.28
C ASP A 60 -15.23 -5.17 -2.96
N GLU A 61 -14.81 -3.90 -2.98
CA GLU A 61 -14.24 -3.20 -1.82
C GLU A 61 -15.31 -2.62 -0.87
N ALA A 62 -16.56 -3.05 -0.96
CA ALA A 62 -17.62 -2.55 -0.10
C ALA A 62 -17.41 -2.92 1.38
N TYR A 63 -17.45 -1.90 2.28
CA TYR A 63 -17.28 -2.09 3.73
C TYR A 63 -18.59 -2.27 4.50
N ASN A 64 -19.72 -2.06 3.85
CA ASN A 64 -21.06 -2.06 4.46
C ASN A 64 -21.87 -3.33 4.20
N SER A 65 -21.30 -4.30 3.50
CA SER A 65 -21.93 -5.60 3.23
C SER A 65 -21.18 -6.72 3.93
N PRO A 66 -21.84 -7.55 4.76
CA PRO A 66 -21.17 -8.70 5.36
C PRO A 66 -20.77 -9.79 4.34
N PHE A 67 -21.31 -9.71 3.13
CA PHE A 67 -21.05 -10.67 2.06
C PHE A 67 -19.96 -10.17 1.07
N SER A 68 -19.48 -8.96 1.22
CA SER A 68 -18.41 -8.46 0.34
C SER A 68 -17.09 -9.16 0.63
N PRO A 69 -16.27 -9.42 -0.40
CA PRO A 69 -14.93 -9.98 -0.21
C PRO A 69 -14.07 -9.21 0.80
N THR A 70 -14.17 -7.87 0.82
CA THR A 70 -13.45 -7.03 1.78
C THR A 70 -13.85 -7.33 3.23
N THR A 71 -15.13 -7.49 3.51
CA THR A 71 -15.61 -7.85 4.86
C THR A 71 -15.19 -9.26 5.22
N GLN A 72 -15.27 -10.19 4.28
CA GLN A 72 -14.81 -11.57 4.47
C GLN A 72 -13.30 -11.64 4.72
N LEU A 73 -12.46 -10.87 4.00
CA LEU A 73 -11.03 -10.74 4.31
C LEU A 73 -10.81 -10.25 5.75
N TYR A 74 -11.62 -9.28 6.23
CA TYR A 74 -11.40 -8.67 7.54
C TYR A 74 -11.84 -9.58 8.70
N TYR A 75 -12.96 -10.29 8.58
CA TYR A 75 -13.54 -11.09 9.64
C TYR A 75 -13.38 -12.59 9.45
N GLY A 76 -13.07 -13.03 8.23
CA GLY A 76 -12.86 -14.44 7.90
C GLY A 76 -11.51 -14.97 8.38
N ASP A 77 -11.36 -16.28 8.24
CA ASP A 77 -10.22 -17.08 8.70
C ASP A 77 -9.46 -17.78 7.56
N ASP A 78 -9.79 -17.47 6.31
CA ASP A 78 -9.09 -17.99 5.13
C ASP A 78 -8.87 -16.90 4.08
N LEU A 79 -7.76 -16.16 4.26
CA LEU A 79 -7.34 -15.11 3.31
C LEU A 79 -6.99 -15.69 1.94
N GLN A 80 -6.50 -16.93 1.91
CA GLN A 80 -6.09 -17.56 0.67
C GLN A 80 -7.33 -17.87 -0.19
N GLU A 81 -8.37 -18.47 0.37
CA GLU A 81 -9.61 -18.75 -0.37
C GLU A 81 -10.16 -17.48 -1.04
N ILE A 82 -10.22 -16.37 -0.29
CA ILE A 82 -10.79 -15.11 -0.80
C ILE A 82 -9.88 -14.47 -1.84
N ALA A 83 -8.57 -14.38 -1.58
CA ALA A 83 -7.64 -13.74 -2.51
C ALA A 83 -7.45 -14.54 -3.81
N PHE A 84 -7.41 -15.87 -3.73
CA PHE A 84 -7.28 -16.74 -4.88
C PHE A 84 -8.63 -17.00 -5.59
N GLY A 85 -9.74 -16.65 -4.94
CA GLY A 85 -11.07 -16.67 -5.57
C GLY A 85 -11.34 -15.53 -6.54
N MET A 86 -10.49 -14.47 -6.55
CA MET A 86 -10.61 -13.37 -7.51
C MET A 86 -10.47 -13.86 -8.95
N LYS A 87 -11.35 -13.38 -9.82
CA LYS A 87 -11.32 -13.71 -11.24
C LYS A 87 -10.84 -12.50 -12.04
N GLU A 88 -10.01 -12.76 -13.02
CA GLU A 88 -9.59 -11.77 -14.00
C GLU A 88 -10.73 -11.52 -14.98
N ILE A 89 -11.30 -10.30 -14.94
CA ILE A 89 -12.53 -9.93 -15.68
C ILE A 89 -12.32 -8.77 -16.66
N ASP A 90 -11.18 -8.09 -16.58
CA ASP A 90 -10.87 -6.92 -17.40
C ASP A 90 -9.36 -6.88 -17.69
N GLU A 91 -8.97 -6.10 -18.70
CA GLU A 91 -7.57 -5.95 -19.07
C GLU A 91 -6.77 -5.28 -17.93
N PRO A 92 -5.68 -5.94 -17.43
CA PRO A 92 -4.83 -5.33 -16.43
C PRO A 92 -4.07 -4.13 -16.99
N GLY A 93 -3.83 -3.13 -16.13
CA GLY A 93 -3.09 -1.90 -16.49
C GLY A 93 -3.93 -0.86 -17.24
N VAL A 94 -5.26 -0.95 -17.22
CA VAL A 94 -6.17 0.03 -17.83
C VAL A 94 -6.83 0.91 -16.78
N ASN A 95 -7.52 0.30 -15.83
CA ASN A 95 -8.32 1.00 -14.85
C ASN A 95 -7.69 0.93 -13.45
N PHE A 96 -7.54 2.08 -12.79
CA PHE A 96 -7.28 2.14 -11.35
C PHE A 96 -8.59 1.88 -10.60
N ILE A 97 -8.61 0.80 -9.80
CA ILE A 97 -9.71 0.42 -8.91
C ILE A 97 -9.10 -0.03 -7.59
N TYR A 98 -9.36 0.70 -6.51
CA TYR A 98 -8.81 0.37 -5.20
C TYR A 98 -9.40 -0.92 -4.65
N GLN A 99 -8.57 -1.94 -4.41
CA GLN A 99 -9.00 -3.30 -4.02
C GLN A 99 -8.04 -3.92 -3.00
N SER A 100 -8.54 -4.26 -1.81
CA SER A 100 -7.74 -4.86 -0.74
C SER A 100 -7.24 -6.28 -1.09
N GLY A 101 -8.00 -7.04 -1.86
CA GLY A 101 -7.63 -8.40 -2.27
C GLY A 101 -6.31 -8.45 -3.05
N VAL A 102 -6.04 -7.46 -3.92
CA VAL A 102 -4.78 -7.43 -4.69
C VAL A 102 -3.56 -7.17 -3.80
N THR A 103 -3.72 -6.42 -2.70
CA THR A 103 -2.64 -6.26 -1.73
C THR A 103 -2.42 -7.54 -0.92
N GLN A 104 -3.48 -8.27 -0.59
CA GLN A 104 -3.32 -9.57 0.05
C GLN A 104 -2.53 -10.52 -0.85
N LEU A 105 -2.79 -10.50 -2.15
CA LEU A 105 -2.02 -11.29 -3.12
C LEU A 105 -0.54 -10.87 -3.16
N LEU A 106 -0.22 -9.57 -3.07
CA LEU A 106 1.16 -9.10 -2.92
C LEU A 106 1.83 -9.66 -1.65
N GLY A 107 1.11 -9.77 -0.53
CA GLY A 107 1.61 -10.40 0.69
C GLY A 107 1.99 -11.85 0.47
N PHE A 108 1.13 -12.64 -0.18
CA PHE A 108 1.43 -14.03 -0.56
C PHE A 108 2.64 -14.14 -1.51
N ILE A 109 2.80 -13.16 -2.44
CA ILE A 109 3.95 -13.13 -3.33
C ILE A 109 5.25 -12.90 -2.56
N VAL A 110 5.26 -12.00 -1.55
CA VAL A 110 6.44 -11.81 -0.70
C VAL A 110 6.82 -13.10 0.01
N GLU A 111 5.87 -13.79 0.65
CA GLU A 111 6.15 -15.09 1.29
C GLU A 111 6.65 -16.13 0.30
N LYS A 112 6.01 -16.24 -0.87
CA LYS A 112 6.38 -17.22 -1.90
C LYS A 112 7.77 -16.97 -2.46
N ALA A 113 8.12 -15.70 -2.69
CA ALA A 113 9.40 -15.32 -3.27
C ALA A 113 10.56 -15.48 -2.27
N THR A 114 10.35 -15.06 -1.02
CA THR A 114 11.40 -15.01 0.00
C THR A 114 11.51 -16.29 0.82
N GLY A 115 10.45 -17.09 0.91
CA GLY A 115 10.37 -18.25 1.81
C GLY A 115 10.21 -17.86 3.29
N GLU A 116 9.98 -16.58 3.60
CA GLU A 116 9.79 -16.03 4.94
C GLU A 116 8.34 -15.54 5.12
N LYS A 117 7.80 -15.57 6.35
CA LYS A 117 6.54 -14.90 6.65
C LYS A 117 6.67 -13.40 6.34
N LEU A 118 5.58 -12.77 5.90
CA LEU A 118 5.58 -11.34 5.58
C LEU A 118 6.09 -10.49 6.75
N SER A 119 5.63 -10.77 7.98
CA SER A 119 6.06 -10.03 9.17
C SER A 119 7.54 -10.23 9.48
N ASP A 120 8.09 -11.44 9.32
CA ASP A 120 9.49 -11.73 9.55
C ASP A 120 10.38 -11.02 8.53
N TYR A 121 9.99 -11.05 7.25
CA TYR A 121 10.69 -10.35 6.19
C TYR A 121 10.69 -8.84 6.41
N VAL A 122 9.54 -8.23 6.70
CA VAL A 122 9.42 -6.79 7.02
C VAL A 122 10.23 -6.43 8.27
N SER A 123 10.20 -7.28 9.29
CA SER A 123 10.99 -7.07 10.51
C SER A 123 12.48 -7.02 10.20
N ARG A 124 12.99 -7.97 9.43
CA ARG A 124 14.41 -8.10 9.09
C ARG A 124 14.88 -6.99 8.12
N LYS A 125 14.05 -6.61 7.15
CA LYS A 125 14.45 -5.68 6.07
C LYS A 125 14.20 -4.21 6.38
N LEU A 126 13.19 -3.93 7.19
CA LEU A 126 12.73 -2.56 7.45
C LEU A 126 12.70 -2.24 8.95
N TRP A 127 11.90 -2.97 9.73
CA TRP A 127 11.59 -2.62 11.12
C TRP A 127 12.83 -2.52 12.00
N THR A 128 13.63 -3.57 12.01
CA THR A 128 14.88 -3.64 12.79
C THR A 128 15.94 -2.68 12.26
N PRO A 129 16.24 -2.61 10.93
CA PRO A 129 17.20 -1.65 10.41
C PRO A 129 16.81 -0.18 10.62
N MET A 130 15.51 0.16 10.66
CA MET A 130 15.03 1.50 10.94
C MET A 130 15.05 1.83 12.45
N HIS A 131 15.52 0.93 13.31
CA HIS A 131 15.57 1.12 14.76
C HIS A 131 14.21 1.45 15.37
N ALA A 132 13.15 0.70 14.97
CA ALA A 132 11.83 0.87 15.56
C ALA A 132 11.91 0.69 17.09
N GLU A 133 11.23 1.56 17.84
CA GLU A 133 11.35 1.63 19.29
C GLU A 133 10.59 0.50 19.98
N GLU A 134 9.46 0.10 19.38
CA GLU A 134 8.56 -0.89 19.96
C GLU A 134 8.31 -2.05 19.00
N SER A 135 7.90 -3.17 19.53
CA SER A 135 7.42 -4.28 18.71
C SER A 135 6.11 -3.91 18.03
N ALA A 136 6.00 -4.23 16.73
CA ALA A 136 4.75 -4.14 16.01
C ALA A 136 4.02 -5.49 16.00
N LEU A 137 2.69 -5.45 15.87
CA LEU A 137 1.86 -6.64 15.75
C LEU A 137 1.08 -6.60 14.44
N TRP A 138 1.14 -7.66 13.66
CA TRP A 138 0.31 -7.81 12.47
C TRP A 138 -0.82 -8.82 12.74
N SER A 139 -2.06 -8.43 12.45
CA SER A 139 -3.19 -9.34 12.64
C SER A 139 -3.15 -10.47 11.61
N LEU A 140 -3.37 -11.68 12.07
CA LEU A 140 -3.48 -12.88 11.22
C LEU A 140 -4.96 -13.18 10.92
N ASP A 141 -5.23 -13.98 9.92
CA ASP A 141 -6.56 -14.54 9.65
C ASP A 141 -6.97 -15.56 10.71
N ARG A 142 -6.05 -16.44 11.08
CA ARG A 142 -6.22 -17.47 12.10
C ARG A 142 -4.91 -17.68 12.86
N LYS A 143 -4.97 -18.50 13.91
CA LYS A 143 -3.76 -18.89 14.64
C LYS A 143 -2.75 -19.55 13.68
N ASP A 144 -1.52 -19.08 13.70
CA ASP A 144 -0.43 -19.53 12.84
C ASP A 144 -0.70 -19.36 11.32
N GLY A 145 -1.68 -18.53 10.97
CA GLY A 145 -2.09 -18.22 9.61
C GLY A 145 -1.24 -17.10 8.97
N MET A 146 -1.83 -16.47 7.94
CA MET A 146 -1.22 -15.40 7.15
C MET A 146 -1.55 -14.02 7.71
N GLU A 147 -0.63 -13.10 7.63
CA GLU A 147 -0.85 -11.69 7.92
C GLU A 147 -1.89 -11.08 6.97
N LYS A 148 -2.78 -10.26 7.53
CA LYS A 148 -3.70 -9.42 6.76
C LYS A 148 -2.90 -8.31 6.08
N ALA A 149 -2.24 -8.65 4.97
CA ALA A 149 -1.28 -7.80 4.28
C ALA A 149 -1.84 -6.42 3.90
N TYR A 150 -3.14 -6.37 3.57
CA TYR A 150 -3.86 -5.16 3.16
C TYR A 150 -4.21 -4.23 4.33
N CYS A 151 -4.10 -4.70 5.61
CA CYS A 151 -4.45 -3.92 6.80
C CYS A 151 -3.73 -4.38 8.08
N CYS A 152 -4.12 -3.77 9.16
CA CYS A 152 -4.08 -4.37 10.52
C CYS A 152 -2.67 -4.59 11.08
N PHE A 153 -1.70 -3.79 10.62
CA PHE A 153 -0.40 -3.60 11.23
C PHE A 153 -0.55 -2.60 12.39
N ASN A 154 -0.17 -2.99 13.59
CA ASN A 154 -0.40 -2.21 14.80
C ASN A 154 0.93 -1.72 15.36
N SER A 155 1.07 -0.40 15.52
CA SER A 155 2.23 0.25 16.10
C SER A 155 1.88 1.64 16.62
N ASN A 156 2.87 2.39 17.06
CA ASN A 156 2.77 3.76 17.54
C ASN A 156 3.11 4.81 16.46
N ALA A 157 2.85 6.09 16.75
CA ALA A 157 3.06 7.16 15.77
C ALA A 157 4.54 7.37 15.41
N ARG A 158 5.47 7.21 16.35
CA ARG A 158 6.90 7.42 16.10
C ARG A 158 7.46 6.36 15.16
N ASP A 159 7.07 5.11 15.37
CA ASP A 159 7.50 4.02 14.52
C ASP A 159 6.86 4.10 13.12
N PHE A 160 5.60 4.55 13.02
CA PHE A 160 5.02 4.86 11.70
C PHE A 160 5.75 6.02 11.00
N ALA A 161 6.25 7.02 11.73
CA ALA A 161 7.02 8.12 11.14
C ALA A 161 8.30 7.64 10.44
N ARG A 162 8.88 6.52 10.88
CA ARG A 162 10.09 5.93 10.27
C ARG A 162 9.88 5.54 8.80
N PHE A 163 8.70 5.08 8.43
CA PHE A 163 8.37 4.83 7.02
C PHE A 163 8.38 6.11 6.19
N GLY A 164 7.82 7.20 6.72
CA GLY A 164 7.90 8.51 6.06
C GLY A 164 9.34 9.03 5.98
N GLN A 165 10.13 8.86 7.05
CA GLN A 165 11.55 9.24 7.07
C GLN A 165 12.37 8.44 6.06
N LEU A 166 12.09 7.15 5.90
CA LEU A 166 12.73 6.31 4.88
C LEU A 166 12.46 6.85 3.46
N LEU A 167 11.24 7.31 3.18
CA LEU A 167 10.91 7.94 1.90
C LEU A 167 11.67 9.26 1.72
N LEU A 168 11.71 10.14 2.73
CA LEU A 168 12.47 11.39 2.69
C LEU A 168 13.94 11.17 2.37
N ASN A 169 14.51 10.09 2.90
CA ASN A 169 15.90 9.72 2.70
C ASN A 169 16.12 8.87 1.43
N ASN A 170 15.16 8.82 0.50
CA ASN A 170 15.23 8.01 -0.72
C ASN A 170 15.62 6.54 -0.45
N GLY A 171 15.06 5.96 0.60
CA GLY A 171 15.28 4.55 0.97
C GLY A 171 16.54 4.28 1.76
N GLN A 172 17.30 5.31 2.13
CA GLN A 172 18.50 5.20 2.97
C GLN A 172 18.15 5.34 4.44
N TRP A 173 18.75 4.50 5.28
CA TRP A 173 18.69 4.60 6.73
C TRP A 173 20.09 4.40 7.31
N ASP A 174 20.56 5.37 8.07
CA ASP A 174 21.99 5.50 8.43
C ASP A 174 22.86 5.39 7.15
N ASP A 175 23.86 4.53 7.16
CA ASP A 175 24.76 4.33 6.02
C ASP A 175 24.31 3.19 5.08
N ARG A 176 23.06 2.69 5.20
CA ARG A 176 22.54 1.56 4.42
C ARG A 176 21.40 1.95 3.51
N GLN A 177 21.48 1.53 2.24
CA GLN A 177 20.34 1.57 1.34
C GLN A 177 19.42 0.37 1.65
N LEU A 178 18.22 0.65 2.17
CA LEU A 178 17.25 -0.40 2.51
C LEU A 178 16.33 -0.73 1.31
N ILE A 179 16.04 0.26 0.49
CA ILE A 179 15.22 0.14 -0.73
C ILE A 179 15.82 1.06 -1.79
N SER A 180 15.88 0.60 -3.05
CA SER A 180 16.42 1.39 -4.15
C SER A 180 15.64 2.70 -4.37
N PRO A 181 16.35 3.84 -4.62
CA PRO A 181 15.69 5.12 -4.92
C PRO A 181 14.80 5.04 -6.17
N ALA A 182 15.16 4.21 -7.14
CA ALA A 182 14.39 4.03 -8.36
C ALA A 182 13.02 3.43 -8.09
N TYR A 183 12.94 2.39 -7.24
CA TYR A 183 11.66 1.81 -6.82
C TYR A 183 10.80 2.85 -6.09
N LEU A 184 11.38 3.60 -5.14
CA LEU A 184 10.63 4.60 -4.38
C LEU A 184 10.13 5.74 -5.25
N ALA A 185 10.89 6.17 -6.25
CA ALA A 185 10.47 7.19 -7.21
C ALA A 185 9.22 6.74 -8.00
N GLU A 186 9.17 5.48 -8.45
CA GLU A 186 7.97 4.92 -9.08
C GLU A 186 6.84 4.75 -8.06
N ALA A 187 7.13 4.23 -6.86
CA ALA A 187 6.14 3.98 -5.82
C ALA A 187 5.39 5.24 -5.38
N THR A 188 6.07 6.38 -5.36
CA THR A 188 5.52 7.68 -4.95
C THR A 188 5.10 8.58 -6.13
N SER A 189 4.99 8.01 -7.33
CA SER A 189 4.52 8.71 -8.54
C SER A 189 3.25 8.03 -9.07
N PRO A 190 2.20 8.80 -9.44
CA PRO A 190 1.00 8.20 -9.99
C PRO A 190 1.24 7.72 -11.43
N ASP A 191 0.70 6.57 -11.78
CA ASP A 191 0.65 6.13 -13.18
C ASP A 191 -0.52 6.80 -13.89
N THR A 192 -0.24 7.90 -14.58
CA THR A 192 -1.24 8.72 -15.27
C THR A 192 -1.80 8.08 -16.56
N ARG A 193 -1.25 6.94 -17.00
CA ARG A 193 -1.79 6.16 -18.10
C ARG A 193 -3.06 5.41 -17.69
N LEU A 194 -3.19 5.12 -16.40
CA LEU A 194 -4.38 4.46 -15.84
C LEU A 194 -5.55 5.43 -15.79
N VAL A 195 -6.74 4.92 -16.01
CA VAL A 195 -7.99 5.65 -15.81
C VAL A 195 -8.49 5.40 -14.38
N TYR A 196 -8.68 6.45 -13.60
CA TYR A 196 -9.39 6.35 -12.33
C TYR A 196 -10.86 6.07 -12.63
N LYS A 197 -11.27 4.82 -12.51
CA LYS A 197 -12.57 4.34 -13.03
C LYS A 197 -13.75 5.14 -12.50
N ASP A 198 -13.77 5.43 -11.21
CA ASP A 198 -14.89 6.16 -10.58
C ASP A 198 -15.02 7.61 -11.05
N LEU A 199 -13.93 8.23 -11.49
CA LEU A 199 -13.87 9.61 -11.93
C LEU A 199 -13.85 9.76 -13.46
N GLY A 200 -13.57 8.68 -14.21
CA GLY A 200 -13.37 8.73 -15.67
C GLY A 200 -12.22 9.64 -16.12
N LYS A 201 -11.22 9.86 -15.26
CA LYS A 201 -10.08 10.75 -15.48
C LYS A 201 -8.77 9.98 -15.32
N PRO A 202 -7.63 10.47 -15.86
CA PRO A 202 -6.33 9.88 -15.56
C PRO A 202 -6.06 9.79 -14.05
N ASN A 203 -5.40 8.70 -13.64
CA ASN A 203 -5.00 8.54 -12.24
C ASN A 203 -3.89 9.54 -11.89
N HIS A 204 -4.16 10.47 -10.98
CA HIS A 204 -3.20 11.45 -10.47
C HIS A 204 -2.92 11.28 -8.96
N CYS A 205 -3.50 10.27 -8.32
CA CYS A 205 -3.53 10.20 -6.86
C CYS A 205 -3.00 8.88 -6.27
N TYR A 206 -2.52 7.93 -7.10
CA TYR A 206 -2.07 6.64 -6.59
C TYR A 206 -0.88 6.08 -7.38
N GLY A 207 0.16 5.67 -6.65
CA GLY A 207 1.34 4.98 -7.14
C GLY A 207 1.37 3.50 -6.70
N PHE A 208 2.53 2.99 -6.27
CA PHE A 208 2.65 1.62 -5.76
C PHE A 208 2.20 1.54 -4.30
N GLN A 209 0.90 1.39 -4.07
CA GLN A 209 0.25 1.33 -2.75
C GLN A 209 0.46 2.59 -1.90
N TYR A 210 0.80 3.70 -2.53
CA TYR A 210 0.87 5.03 -1.94
C TYR A 210 -0.17 5.95 -2.55
N TRP A 211 -0.86 6.68 -1.71
CA TRP A 211 -1.66 7.82 -2.13
C TRP A 211 -0.77 9.02 -2.35
N ILE A 212 -1.09 9.84 -3.33
CA ILE A 212 -0.39 11.07 -3.64
C ILE A 212 -1.43 12.19 -3.70
N LEU A 213 -1.24 13.23 -2.91
CA LEU A 213 -2.10 14.40 -2.96
C LEU A 213 -1.32 15.64 -3.42
N ASP A 214 -2.03 16.57 -4.01
CA ASP A 214 -1.52 17.89 -4.32
C ASP A 214 -2.02 18.88 -3.27
N TYR A 215 -1.13 19.31 -2.39
CA TYR A 215 -1.44 20.32 -1.39
C TYR A 215 -0.75 21.63 -1.76
N LYS A 216 -1.54 22.59 -2.29
CA LYS A 216 -1.04 23.93 -2.68
C LYS A 216 0.16 23.86 -3.63
N GLY A 217 0.17 22.90 -4.56
CA GLY A 217 1.24 22.66 -5.52
C GLY A 217 2.34 21.72 -5.04
N MET A 218 2.36 21.35 -3.76
CA MET A 218 3.29 20.36 -3.22
C MET A 218 2.74 18.95 -3.40
N LYS A 219 3.52 18.05 -4.03
CA LYS A 219 3.16 16.64 -4.15
C LYS A 219 3.56 15.90 -2.87
N ILE A 220 2.58 15.36 -2.18
CA ILE A 220 2.75 14.67 -0.90
C ILE A 220 2.38 13.20 -1.06
N PRO A 221 3.35 12.28 -1.14
CA PRO A 221 3.06 10.87 -1.00
C PRO A 221 2.70 10.56 0.45
N TYR A 222 1.66 9.74 0.65
CA TYR A 222 1.22 9.42 1.99
C TYR A 222 0.60 8.02 2.10
N MET A 223 0.77 7.42 3.28
CA MET A 223 0.07 6.22 3.67
C MET A 223 -1.30 6.61 4.23
N ARG A 224 -2.36 5.89 3.84
CA ARG A 224 -3.72 6.18 4.28
C ARG A 224 -4.46 4.94 4.77
N GLY A 225 -5.02 5.04 5.97
CA GLY A 225 -5.95 4.07 6.54
C GLY A 225 -7.29 4.70 6.89
N ILE A 226 -8.36 3.91 6.92
CA ILE A 226 -9.68 4.38 7.36
C ILE A 226 -9.61 4.93 8.79
N LEU A 227 -10.62 5.69 9.20
CA LEU A 227 -10.71 6.37 10.50
C LEU A 227 -9.59 7.41 10.76
N GLY A 228 -8.88 7.84 9.71
CA GLY A 228 -7.91 8.92 9.79
C GLY A 228 -6.52 8.48 10.26
N GLN A 229 -6.06 7.34 9.77
CA GLN A 229 -4.66 6.93 9.91
C GLN A 229 -3.88 7.52 8.73
N TYR A 230 -2.89 8.37 8.99
CA TYR A 230 -2.10 9.01 7.95
C TYR A 230 -0.62 9.07 8.34
N VAL A 231 0.25 8.86 7.35
CA VAL A 231 1.67 9.24 7.39
C VAL A 231 1.94 10.07 6.14
N PHE A 232 2.03 11.37 6.29
CA PHE A 232 2.36 12.30 5.20
C PHE A 232 3.87 12.49 5.13
N THR A 233 4.42 12.33 3.94
CA THR A 233 5.83 12.61 3.66
C THR A 233 5.91 13.91 2.87
N LEU A 234 6.55 14.94 3.44
CA LEU A 234 6.66 16.29 2.89
C LEU A 234 8.10 16.55 2.41
N PRO A 235 8.47 16.19 1.17
CA PRO A 235 9.86 16.31 0.72
C PRO A 235 10.37 17.75 0.75
N GLU A 236 9.57 18.72 0.30
CA GLU A 236 9.94 20.14 0.24
C GLU A 236 10.15 20.77 1.64
N LYS A 237 9.61 20.15 2.68
CA LYS A 237 9.74 20.61 4.08
C LYS A 237 10.68 19.73 4.89
N ASN A 238 11.21 18.66 4.30
CA ASN A 238 11.98 17.64 5.02
C ASN A 238 11.27 17.20 6.33
N ALA A 239 9.99 16.91 6.24
CA ALA A 239 9.15 16.63 7.40
C ALA A 239 8.24 15.42 7.18
N VAL A 240 7.91 14.73 8.27
CA VAL A 240 6.91 13.66 8.32
C VAL A 240 5.85 14.04 9.33
N ILE A 241 4.58 13.89 8.95
CA ILE A 241 3.43 14.11 9.83
C ILE A 241 2.71 12.80 9.99
N VAL A 242 2.48 12.37 11.23
CA VAL A 242 1.71 11.17 11.54
C VAL A 242 0.45 11.54 12.31
N ARG A 243 -0.67 11.01 11.83
CA ARG A 243 -1.93 11.02 12.56
C ARG A 243 -2.43 9.60 12.75
N LEU A 244 -2.72 9.24 13.99
CA LEU A 244 -3.44 8.03 14.34
C LEU A 244 -4.79 8.44 14.92
N GLY A 245 -5.87 8.13 14.20
CA GLY A 245 -7.21 8.62 14.51
C GLY A 245 -8.24 7.52 14.76
N HIS A 246 -9.41 7.96 15.22
CA HIS A 246 -10.59 7.10 15.38
C HIS A 246 -11.77 7.57 14.53
N LYS A 247 -11.61 8.71 13.84
CA LYS A 247 -12.61 9.32 12.98
C LYS A 247 -11.92 10.16 11.91
N ARG A 248 -12.54 10.30 10.75
CA ARG A 248 -12.18 11.22 9.66
C ARG A 248 -13.43 11.88 9.14
N SER A 249 -13.31 12.86 8.25
CA SER A 249 -14.44 13.39 7.52
C SER A 249 -15.09 12.33 6.64
N ASP A 250 -16.41 12.37 6.54
CA ASP A 250 -17.18 11.56 5.59
C ASP A 250 -17.29 12.25 4.22
N THR A 251 -16.90 13.53 4.13
CA THR A 251 -16.85 14.30 2.90
C THR A 251 -15.50 14.13 2.21
N TYR A 252 -15.54 13.97 0.89
CA TYR A 252 -14.33 13.81 0.07
C TYR A 252 -14.18 14.98 -0.89
N THR A 253 -12.93 15.32 -1.20
CA THR A 253 -12.62 16.30 -2.24
C THR A 253 -12.89 15.69 -3.63
N ALA A 254 -13.60 16.45 -4.49
CA ALA A 254 -14.10 15.93 -5.76
C ALA A 254 -12.98 15.50 -6.73
N ASP A 255 -11.86 16.21 -6.73
CA ASP A 255 -10.79 15.99 -7.73
C ASP A 255 -9.66 15.08 -7.26
N GLN A 256 -9.50 14.86 -5.94
CA GLN A 256 -8.37 14.11 -5.39
C GLN A 256 -8.79 12.89 -4.56
N HIS A 257 -10.10 12.68 -4.42
CA HIS A 257 -10.68 11.50 -3.75
C HIS A 257 -10.05 11.19 -2.38
N TYR A 258 -9.88 12.21 -1.54
CA TYR A 258 -9.44 12.05 -0.16
C TYR A 258 -10.37 12.80 0.81
N PRO A 259 -10.47 12.37 2.08
CA PRO A 259 -11.25 13.06 3.09
C PRO A 259 -10.81 14.52 3.23
N ASP A 260 -11.77 15.46 3.25
CA ASP A 260 -11.48 16.90 3.24
C ASP A 260 -10.78 17.40 4.52
N ASP A 261 -10.91 16.68 5.64
CA ASP A 261 -10.21 16.97 6.89
C ASP A 261 -8.67 16.88 6.76
N ILE A 262 -8.17 16.19 5.72
CA ILE A 262 -6.72 16.15 5.43
C ILE A 262 -6.17 17.55 5.21
N ASN A 263 -6.91 18.45 4.54
CA ASN A 263 -6.47 19.83 4.34
C ASN A 263 -6.31 20.56 5.68
N THR A 264 -7.24 20.38 6.61
CA THR A 264 -7.17 20.99 7.96
C THR A 264 -5.95 20.51 8.72
N TRP A 265 -5.64 19.19 8.64
CA TRP A 265 -4.45 18.63 9.28
C TRP A 265 -3.16 19.16 8.68
N LEU A 266 -3.09 19.28 7.35
CA LEU A 266 -1.93 19.81 6.66
C LEU A 266 -1.77 21.32 6.93
N ASP A 267 -2.84 22.12 6.92
CA ASP A 267 -2.77 23.55 7.27
C ASP A 267 -2.19 23.72 8.68
N ALA A 268 -2.73 23.02 9.68
CA ALA A 268 -2.24 23.09 11.05
C ALA A 268 -0.76 22.64 11.18
N ALA A 269 -0.34 21.62 10.43
CA ALA A 269 1.04 21.16 10.44
C ALA A 269 1.98 22.17 9.76
N MET A 270 1.56 22.80 8.66
CA MET A 270 2.37 23.83 7.99
C MET A 270 2.60 25.06 8.86
N ASP A 271 1.63 25.43 9.70
CA ASP A 271 1.80 26.51 10.66
C ASP A 271 2.89 26.22 11.72
N LEU A 272 3.13 24.92 12.02
CA LEU A 272 4.18 24.48 12.95
C LEU A 272 5.57 24.37 12.28
N LEU A 273 5.62 24.29 10.95
CA LEU A 273 6.84 24.10 10.17
C LEU A 273 7.41 25.43 9.60
N GLN A 274 6.86 26.56 10.00
CA GLN A 274 7.32 27.90 9.59
C GLN A 274 8.60 28.34 10.30
#